data_f3d307af8fdd2b995e65f789d6448f29
#
_entry.id   f3d307af8fdd2b995e65f789d6448f29
#
_cell.length_a   1.000
_cell.length_b   1.000
_cell.length_c   1.000
_cell.angle_alpha   90.00
_cell.angle_beta   90.00
_cell.angle_gamma   90.00
#
_symmetry.space_group_name_H-M   'P 1'
#
loop_
_entity.id
_entity.type
_entity.pdbx_description
1 polymer ?
#
loop_
_entity_poly.entity_id
_entity_poly.type
_entity_poly.pdbx_seq_one_letter_code
_entity_poly.pdbx_strand_id
1 'polypeptide(L)'
;MKKILYIVLLLSLFITGCKEDEKLIYHDKARVELVSEDKKAPADYSYSFVWGSDTRVRDTVFIPIRVIGGSSNIDRHIMLEQISEYKVTYTYDNIGKVKDSTVVERTDKAVAGKHYIAFNDESIKPLLTVKAGRVKDSIGIVVLRDASLKKNNVRLRLRIKENENFGIGERRLLERTIIISDKLEMPSNWNYTTKTYLGNYSTPKHKLMLLVVDNKVDDMWVAQVNKSKSFAIYWRGKFIEALELFNNNPANITSGLAPMREDPSNPNSPLVTFPTGI
;
A
#
# COMPACT_ATOMS: atom_id res chain seq x y z
N MET A 1 60.39 7.26 -51.52
CA MET A 1 60.65 7.20 -50.07
C MET A 1 59.83 8.22 -49.22
N LYS A 2 59.78 9.50 -49.59
CA LYS A 2 59.00 10.52 -48.79
C LYS A 2 57.50 10.20 -48.68
N LYS A 3 56.85 9.65 -49.73
CA LYS A 3 55.40 9.32 -49.66
C LYS A 3 55.07 8.15 -48.69
N ILE A 4 55.99 7.20 -48.56
CA ILE A 4 55.80 6.07 -47.59
C ILE A 4 55.97 6.55 -46.16
N LEU A 5 56.86 7.52 -45.91
CA LEU A 5 57.06 8.12 -44.59
C LEU A 5 55.81 8.85 -44.11
N TYR A 6 55.11 9.56 -44.99
CA TYR A 6 53.83 10.24 -44.63
C TYR A 6 52.70 9.25 -44.33
N ILE A 7 52.63 8.12 -45.04
CA ILE A 7 51.62 7.09 -44.76
C ILE A 7 51.87 6.42 -43.41
N VAL A 8 53.12 6.13 -43.08
CA VAL A 8 53.48 5.55 -41.74
C VAL A 8 53.23 6.56 -40.63
N LEU A 9 53.50 7.85 -40.84
CA LEU A 9 53.21 8.91 -39.87
C LEU A 9 51.69 9.12 -39.68
N LEU A 10 50.89 8.99 -40.75
CA LEU A 10 49.43 9.10 -40.68
C LEU A 10 48.82 7.87 -39.97
N LEU A 11 49.38 6.67 -40.16
CA LEU A 11 48.91 5.46 -39.51
C LEU A 11 49.21 5.41 -38.01
N SER A 12 50.30 6.07 -37.55
CA SER A 12 50.64 6.15 -36.13
C SER A 12 49.73 7.07 -35.33
N LEU A 13 48.98 7.97 -35.97
CA LEU A 13 48.00 8.85 -35.30
C LEU A 13 46.69 8.14 -34.91
N PHE A 14 46.41 6.95 -35.47
CA PHE A 14 45.21 6.17 -35.15
C PHE A 14 45.37 5.19 -33.96
N ILE A 15 46.55 5.12 -33.33
CA ILE A 15 46.80 4.17 -32.21
C ILE A 15 46.60 4.84 -30.84
N THR A 16 46.13 6.07 -30.77
CA THR A 16 45.65 6.60 -29.49
C THR A 16 44.28 5.97 -29.21
N GLY A 17 44.30 4.69 -28.87
CA GLY A 17 43.11 4.00 -28.39
C GLY A 17 42.51 4.76 -27.20
N CYS A 18 41.21 5.01 -27.26
CA CYS A 18 40.48 5.44 -26.09
C CYS A 18 40.91 4.55 -24.89
N LYS A 19 41.48 5.16 -23.86
CA LYS A 19 41.49 4.52 -22.56
C LYS A 19 40.05 4.26 -22.22
N GLU A 20 39.67 2.99 -22.08
CA GLU A 20 38.41 2.62 -21.54
C GLU A 20 38.33 3.28 -20.16
N ASP A 21 37.42 4.25 -20.01
CA ASP A 21 37.22 4.92 -18.72
C ASP A 21 36.99 3.82 -17.69
N GLU A 22 37.73 3.88 -16.56
CA GLU A 22 37.52 2.98 -15.46
C GLU A 22 36.04 2.99 -15.11
N LYS A 23 35.39 1.85 -15.21
CA LYS A 23 33.98 1.70 -14.81
C LYS A 23 33.84 2.28 -13.42
N LEU A 24 33.00 3.30 -13.28
CA LEU A 24 32.66 3.86 -11.97
C LEU A 24 32.01 2.76 -11.14
N ILE A 25 32.83 2.04 -10.36
CA ILE A 25 32.37 1.02 -9.45
C ILE A 25 31.89 1.72 -8.19
N TYR A 26 30.66 1.42 -7.77
CA TYR A 26 30.13 1.92 -6.50
C TYR A 26 30.88 1.26 -5.35
N HIS A 27 31.67 2.06 -4.62
CA HIS A 27 32.50 1.60 -3.50
C HIS A 27 31.93 1.95 -2.13
N ASP A 28 30.84 2.71 -2.09
CA ASP A 28 30.18 3.11 -0.84
C ASP A 28 29.32 1.97 -0.28
N LYS A 29 28.96 2.07 0.98
CA LYS A 29 28.05 1.13 1.65
C LYS A 29 26.73 1.03 0.90
N ALA A 30 26.27 -0.19 0.61
CA ALA A 30 24.97 -0.40 -0.02
C ALA A 30 23.87 0.29 0.78
N ARG A 31 22.86 0.81 0.09
CA ARG A 31 21.71 1.49 0.69
C ARG A 31 20.44 0.76 0.31
N VAL A 32 19.42 0.83 1.16
CA VAL A 32 18.12 0.22 0.89
C VAL A 32 17.01 1.25 0.99
N GLU A 33 16.03 1.13 0.10
CA GLU A 33 14.90 2.04 -0.01
C GLU A 33 13.59 1.26 -0.14
N LEU A 34 12.51 1.80 0.44
CA LEU A 34 11.15 1.33 0.25
C LEU A 34 10.63 1.86 -1.08
N VAL A 35 10.34 0.97 -2.03
CA VAL A 35 9.87 1.37 -3.35
C VAL A 35 8.39 1.71 -3.31
N SER A 36 7.98 2.80 -3.98
CA SER A 36 6.60 3.09 -4.31
C SER A 36 6.43 2.92 -5.82
N GLU A 37 5.36 2.27 -6.24
CA GLU A 37 4.99 2.18 -7.67
C GLU A 37 4.60 3.56 -8.21
N ASP A 38 4.09 4.42 -7.35
CA ASP A 38 3.77 5.81 -7.68
C ASP A 38 4.95 6.72 -7.32
N LYS A 39 5.58 7.33 -8.33
CA LYS A 39 6.77 8.19 -8.19
C LYS A 39 6.53 9.46 -7.36
N LYS A 40 5.30 9.75 -6.96
CA LYS A 40 4.91 11.04 -6.37
C LYS A 40 4.99 11.12 -4.85
N ALA A 41 4.73 10.08 -4.13
CA ALA A 41 4.94 9.97 -2.68
C ALA A 41 4.74 8.52 -2.26
N PRO A 42 5.36 8.04 -1.20
CA PRO A 42 5.06 6.74 -0.66
C PRO A 42 3.59 6.74 -0.20
N ALA A 43 2.74 6.01 -0.92
CA ALA A 43 1.38 5.78 -0.48
C ALA A 43 1.38 4.99 0.84
N ASP A 44 0.51 5.36 1.77
CA ASP A 44 0.23 4.55 2.94
C ASP A 44 -0.35 3.21 2.48
N TYR A 45 0.06 2.11 3.13
CA TYR A 45 -0.53 0.80 2.92
C TYR A 45 -1.72 0.64 3.84
N SER A 46 -2.85 0.18 3.31
CA SER A 46 -4.00 -0.19 4.12
C SER A 46 -4.15 -1.70 4.13
N TYR A 47 -4.27 -2.27 5.32
CA TYR A 47 -4.54 -3.68 5.53
C TYR A 47 -5.75 -3.86 6.44
N SER A 48 -6.68 -4.72 6.05
CA SER A 48 -7.81 -5.07 6.91
C SER A 48 -7.96 -6.57 7.02
N PHE A 49 -8.11 -7.08 8.24
CA PHE A 49 -8.39 -8.49 8.51
C PHE A 49 -9.76 -8.94 8.01
N VAL A 50 -10.67 -8.02 7.77
CA VAL A 50 -12.00 -8.31 7.22
C VAL A 50 -11.97 -8.99 5.84
N TRP A 51 -10.86 -8.85 5.11
CA TRP A 51 -10.65 -9.48 3.80
C TRP A 51 -10.31 -10.98 3.88
N GLY A 52 -10.02 -11.48 5.07
CA GLY A 52 -9.64 -12.87 5.29
C GLY A 52 -10.69 -13.67 6.06
N SER A 53 -10.38 -14.95 6.29
CA SER A 53 -11.19 -15.78 7.18
C SER A 53 -11.26 -15.19 8.59
N ASP A 54 -12.38 -15.38 9.28
CA ASP A 54 -12.55 -14.97 10.68
C ASP A 54 -11.56 -15.67 11.63
N THR A 55 -11.01 -16.80 11.23
CA THR A 55 -9.98 -17.54 11.96
C THR A 55 -8.57 -17.00 11.76
N ARG A 56 -8.36 -16.08 10.81
CA ARG A 56 -7.05 -15.49 10.55
C ARG A 56 -6.67 -14.52 11.67
N VAL A 57 -5.69 -14.89 12.48
CA VAL A 57 -5.19 -14.07 13.60
C VAL A 57 -3.95 -13.26 13.26
N ARG A 58 -3.28 -13.56 12.15
CA ARG A 58 -2.10 -12.84 11.65
C ARG A 58 -2.02 -12.92 10.13
N ASP A 59 -1.34 -11.93 9.53
CA ASP A 59 -1.02 -11.90 8.10
C ASP A 59 0.28 -11.13 7.86
N THR A 60 0.79 -11.14 6.61
CA THR A 60 2.02 -10.44 6.25
C THR A 60 1.76 -9.41 5.15
N VAL A 61 2.09 -8.17 5.44
CA VAL A 61 2.08 -7.08 4.46
C VAL A 61 3.47 -6.99 3.84
N PHE A 62 3.57 -7.22 2.53
CA PHE A 62 4.83 -7.13 1.81
C PHE A 62 5.03 -5.71 1.26
N ILE A 63 6.19 -5.12 1.57
CA ILE A 63 6.60 -3.80 1.08
C ILE A 63 7.79 -3.99 0.13
N PRO A 64 7.67 -3.61 -1.15
CA PRO A 64 8.78 -3.69 -2.10
C PRO A 64 9.95 -2.81 -1.67
N ILE A 65 11.17 -3.32 -1.88
CA ILE A 65 12.41 -2.64 -1.60
C ILE A 65 13.34 -2.64 -2.80
N ARG A 66 14.26 -1.68 -2.82
CA ARG A 66 15.35 -1.62 -3.79
C ARG A 66 16.67 -1.40 -3.06
N VAL A 67 17.69 -2.13 -3.46
CA VAL A 67 19.07 -1.94 -3.01
C VAL A 67 19.82 -1.08 -4.03
N ILE A 68 20.54 -0.08 -3.55
CA ILE A 68 21.47 0.75 -4.31
C ILE A 68 22.87 0.33 -3.90
N GLY A 69 23.77 0.16 -4.89
CA GLY A 69 25.16 -0.24 -4.66
C GLY A 69 25.48 -1.69 -5.01
N GLY A 70 24.61 -2.34 -5.77
CA GLY A 70 24.86 -3.69 -6.31
C GLY A 70 24.39 -4.86 -5.45
N SER A 71 24.46 -6.05 -6.04
CA SER A 71 24.09 -7.29 -5.37
C SER A 71 25.22 -7.78 -4.44
N SER A 72 24.86 -8.61 -3.48
CA SER A 72 25.78 -9.28 -2.56
C SER A 72 25.64 -10.79 -2.69
N ASN A 73 26.69 -11.53 -2.48
CA ASN A 73 26.67 -13.00 -2.47
C ASN A 73 26.20 -13.60 -1.13
N ILE A 74 25.86 -12.75 -0.15
CA ILE A 74 25.31 -13.16 1.15
C ILE A 74 23.95 -12.49 1.39
N ASP A 75 23.15 -13.14 2.23
CA ASP A 75 21.90 -12.58 2.76
C ASP A 75 22.20 -11.37 3.65
N ARG A 76 21.42 -10.28 3.50
CA ARG A 76 21.63 -9.02 4.22
C ARG A 76 20.37 -8.62 4.97
N HIS A 77 20.44 -8.54 6.29
CA HIS A 77 19.33 -8.14 7.13
C HIS A 77 19.07 -6.63 7.05
N ILE A 78 17.80 -6.23 7.01
CA ILE A 78 17.33 -4.85 7.08
C ILE A 78 16.84 -4.59 8.50
N MET A 79 17.30 -3.51 9.11
CA MET A 79 16.82 -3.07 10.42
C MET A 79 15.71 -2.04 10.26
N LEU A 80 14.61 -2.23 10.98
CA LEU A 80 13.47 -1.31 11.02
C LEU A 80 13.25 -0.77 12.42
N GLU A 81 12.66 0.42 12.50
CA GLU A 81 12.12 0.98 13.73
C GLU A 81 10.70 1.50 13.52
N GLN A 82 9.89 1.48 14.56
CA GLN A 82 8.64 2.24 14.60
C GLN A 82 8.95 3.68 15.00
N ILE A 83 8.39 4.64 14.27
CA ILE A 83 8.55 6.06 14.58
C ILE A 83 7.21 6.70 14.92
N SER A 84 7.26 7.80 15.70
CA SER A 84 6.08 8.60 16.01
C SER A 84 5.54 9.31 14.77
N GLU A 85 4.23 9.45 14.72
CA GLU A 85 3.51 10.20 13.70
C GLU A 85 2.77 11.36 14.37
N TYR A 86 2.80 12.53 13.73
CA TYR A 86 2.20 13.75 14.27
C TYR A 86 1.07 14.25 13.36
N LYS A 87 0.03 14.78 13.97
CA LYS A 87 -1.05 15.47 13.29
C LYS A 87 -0.87 16.98 13.48
N VAL A 88 -0.84 17.70 12.37
CA VAL A 88 -0.86 19.17 12.39
C VAL A 88 -2.29 19.63 12.21
N THR A 89 -2.77 20.47 13.13
CA THR A 89 -4.07 21.11 13.06
C THR A 89 -3.84 22.62 12.89
N TYR A 90 -4.46 23.20 11.89
CA TYR A 90 -4.36 24.63 11.60
C TYR A 90 -5.59 25.37 12.12
N THR A 91 -5.40 26.53 12.72
CA THR A 91 -6.45 27.51 12.98
C THR A 91 -6.35 28.63 11.94
N TYR A 92 -7.49 29.15 11.55
CA TYR A 92 -7.59 30.16 10.49
C TYR A 92 -8.20 31.45 11.07
N ASP A 93 -7.81 32.60 10.51
CA ASP A 93 -8.44 33.87 10.77
C ASP A 93 -9.76 34.04 9.98
N ASN A 94 -10.41 35.18 10.17
CA ASN A 94 -11.72 35.47 9.55
C ASN A 94 -11.67 35.58 8.02
N ILE A 95 -10.47 35.63 7.42
CA ILE A 95 -10.26 35.69 5.97
C ILE A 95 -9.66 34.41 5.40
N GLY A 96 -9.61 33.33 6.21
CA GLY A 96 -9.16 32.02 5.78
C GLY A 96 -7.62 31.85 5.75
N LYS A 97 -6.85 32.79 6.31
CA LYS A 97 -5.40 32.68 6.43
C LYS A 97 -5.03 31.88 7.69
N VAL A 98 -4.02 31.03 7.59
CA VAL A 98 -3.49 30.30 8.75
C VAL A 98 -3.03 31.28 9.82
N LYS A 99 -3.67 31.21 10.99
CA LYS A 99 -3.35 32.03 12.17
C LYS A 99 -2.35 31.33 13.08
N ASP A 100 -2.54 30.03 13.28
CA ASP A 100 -1.70 29.22 14.15
C ASP A 100 -1.73 27.75 13.74
N SER A 101 -0.79 26.96 14.23
CA SER A 101 -0.77 25.51 14.02
C SER A 101 -0.36 24.79 15.31
N THR A 102 -1.07 23.69 15.61
CA THR A 102 -0.75 22.82 16.74
C THR A 102 -0.30 21.48 16.22
N VAL A 103 0.84 20.99 16.71
CA VAL A 103 1.41 19.69 16.37
C VAL A 103 1.19 18.74 17.55
N VAL A 104 0.43 17.66 17.33
CA VAL A 104 0.13 16.68 18.38
C VAL A 104 0.51 15.29 17.91
N GLU A 105 1.17 14.51 18.77
CA GLU A 105 1.47 13.10 18.46
C GLU A 105 0.16 12.31 18.33
N ARG A 106 0.09 11.46 17.31
CA ARG A 106 -1.08 10.60 17.07
C ARG A 106 -1.19 9.53 18.16
N THR A 107 -2.41 9.31 18.61
CA THR A 107 -2.74 8.31 19.64
C THR A 107 -3.15 6.95 19.05
N ASP A 108 -3.46 6.90 17.75
CA ASP A 108 -3.84 5.69 17.02
C ASP A 108 -2.62 4.87 16.53
N LYS A 109 -1.55 4.88 17.31
CA LYS A 109 -0.30 4.19 17.06
C LYS A 109 -0.45 2.68 17.25
N ALA A 110 0.08 1.88 16.33
CA ALA A 110 0.17 0.43 16.48
C ALA A 110 1.10 0.06 17.64
N VAL A 111 0.80 -1.04 18.32
CA VAL A 111 1.56 -1.54 19.47
C VAL A 111 2.19 -2.89 19.11
N ALA A 112 3.49 -3.01 19.29
CA ALA A 112 4.24 -4.26 19.08
C ALA A 112 3.72 -5.37 20.02
N GLY A 113 3.65 -6.59 19.52
CA GLY A 113 3.08 -7.75 20.23
C GLY A 113 1.54 -7.76 20.28
N LYS A 114 0.88 -6.66 19.90
CA LYS A 114 -0.58 -6.56 19.85
C LYS A 114 -1.12 -6.40 18.42
N HIS A 115 -0.55 -5.49 17.65
CA HIS A 115 -1.02 -5.16 16.30
C HIS A 115 -0.02 -5.58 15.22
N TYR A 116 1.22 -5.84 15.57
CA TYR A 116 2.26 -6.36 14.70
C TYR A 116 3.34 -7.09 15.53
N ILE A 117 4.11 -7.98 14.89
CA ILE A 117 5.28 -8.61 15.52
C ILE A 117 6.43 -7.60 15.52
N ALA A 118 7.05 -7.41 16.70
CA ALA A 118 8.15 -6.45 16.87
C ALA A 118 9.29 -6.70 15.87
N PHE A 119 9.87 -5.64 15.31
CA PHE A 119 10.89 -5.75 14.26
C PHE A 119 12.20 -6.44 14.68
N ASN A 120 12.44 -6.55 15.99
CA ASN A 120 13.59 -7.27 16.57
C ASN A 120 13.27 -8.71 16.96
N ASP A 121 12.09 -9.24 16.62
CA ASP A 121 11.73 -10.63 16.87
C ASP A 121 12.44 -11.54 15.86
N GLU A 122 13.17 -12.55 16.35
CA GLU A 122 13.93 -13.46 15.49
C GLU A 122 13.05 -14.25 14.52
N SER A 123 11.77 -14.48 14.86
CA SER A 123 10.83 -15.22 14.00
C SER A 123 10.54 -14.52 12.66
N ILE A 124 10.67 -13.20 12.60
CA ILE A 124 10.43 -12.42 11.38
C ILE A 124 11.73 -11.99 10.67
N LYS A 125 12.88 -12.30 11.22
CA LYS A 125 14.18 -11.95 10.62
C LYS A 125 14.32 -12.42 9.17
N PRO A 126 13.85 -13.61 8.76
CA PRO A 126 13.87 -14.02 7.35
C PRO A 126 13.04 -13.11 6.43
N LEU A 127 11.94 -12.50 6.95
CA LEU A 127 11.09 -11.58 6.21
C LEU A 127 11.70 -10.18 6.06
N LEU A 128 12.69 -9.84 6.88
CA LEU A 128 13.43 -8.58 6.86
C LEU A 128 14.84 -8.76 6.25
N THR A 129 15.02 -9.75 5.38
CA THR A 129 16.33 -10.12 4.83
C THR A 129 16.30 -10.07 3.31
N VAL A 130 17.16 -9.24 2.71
CA VAL A 130 17.44 -9.25 1.28
C VAL A 130 18.26 -10.48 0.94
N LYS A 131 17.76 -11.33 0.07
CA LYS A 131 18.44 -12.56 -0.32
C LYS A 131 19.66 -12.30 -1.20
N ALA A 132 20.66 -13.17 -1.08
CA ALA A 132 21.85 -13.14 -1.92
C ALA A 132 21.51 -13.00 -3.41
N GLY A 133 22.26 -12.20 -4.13
CA GLY A 133 22.06 -11.94 -5.56
C GLY A 133 20.96 -10.92 -5.89
N ARG A 134 20.13 -10.51 -4.92
CA ARG A 134 19.00 -9.60 -5.18
C ARG A 134 19.34 -8.13 -4.93
N VAL A 135 18.82 -7.27 -5.80
CA VAL A 135 18.79 -5.80 -5.67
C VAL A 135 17.36 -5.25 -5.65
N LYS A 136 16.38 -6.09 -5.98
CA LYS A 136 14.94 -5.85 -5.81
C LYS A 136 14.37 -7.03 -5.04
N ASP A 137 13.65 -6.73 -3.97
CA ASP A 137 13.03 -7.74 -3.11
C ASP A 137 11.82 -7.09 -2.41
N SER A 138 11.24 -7.77 -1.43
CA SER A 138 10.24 -7.20 -0.53
C SER A 138 10.50 -7.63 0.90
N ILE A 139 10.20 -6.74 1.84
CA ILE A 139 10.18 -7.07 3.26
C ILE A 139 8.76 -7.38 3.71
N GLY A 140 8.63 -8.32 4.64
CA GLY A 140 7.34 -8.74 5.20
C GLY A 140 7.13 -8.19 6.61
N ILE A 141 6.06 -7.43 6.78
CA ILE A 141 5.61 -6.91 8.08
C ILE A 141 4.46 -7.78 8.57
N VAL A 142 4.67 -8.52 9.64
CA VAL A 142 3.63 -9.41 10.20
C VAL A 142 2.69 -8.58 11.07
N VAL A 143 1.45 -8.44 10.61
CA VAL A 143 0.36 -7.78 11.33
C VAL A 143 -0.45 -8.80 12.12
N LEU A 144 -0.94 -8.38 13.29
CA LEU A 144 -1.70 -9.21 14.23
C LEU A 144 -3.12 -8.69 14.37
N ARG A 145 -4.08 -9.63 14.38
CA ARG A 145 -5.49 -9.32 14.60
C ARG A 145 -5.77 -9.15 16.09
N ASP A 146 -6.22 -7.98 16.48
CA ASP A 146 -6.64 -7.67 17.84
C ASP A 146 -8.08 -7.15 17.86
N ALA A 147 -8.82 -7.42 18.94
CA ALA A 147 -10.22 -7.00 19.07
C ALA A 147 -10.42 -5.48 18.98
N SER A 148 -9.41 -4.69 19.34
CA SER A 148 -9.45 -3.22 19.23
C SER A 148 -9.57 -2.74 17.78
N LEU A 149 -9.08 -3.52 16.80
CA LEU A 149 -9.12 -3.19 15.36
C LEU A 149 -10.55 -3.21 14.79
N LYS A 150 -11.50 -3.87 15.47
CA LYS A 150 -12.92 -3.81 15.11
C LYS A 150 -13.55 -2.45 15.39
N LYS A 151 -12.98 -1.69 16.34
CA LYS A 151 -13.46 -0.36 16.74
C LYS A 151 -12.66 0.76 16.11
N ASN A 152 -11.33 0.65 16.14
CA ASN A 152 -10.42 1.71 15.68
C ASN A 152 -9.32 1.12 14.83
N ASN A 153 -8.94 1.86 13.77
CA ASN A 153 -7.74 1.57 13.02
C ASN A 153 -6.52 1.98 13.83
N VAL A 154 -5.40 1.32 13.58
CA VAL A 154 -4.12 1.75 14.11
C VAL A 154 -3.13 1.99 12.97
N ARG A 155 -2.14 2.82 13.22
CA ARG A 155 -1.12 3.21 12.26
C ARG A 155 0.25 2.72 12.72
N LEU A 156 0.90 1.96 11.87
CA LEU A 156 2.28 1.52 12.03
C LEU A 156 3.16 2.33 11.09
N ARG A 157 3.76 3.42 11.57
CA ARG A 157 4.77 4.14 10.80
C ARG A 157 6.13 3.55 11.09
N LEU A 158 6.75 3.02 10.05
CA LEU A 158 8.05 2.37 10.12
C LEU A 158 9.10 3.16 9.33
N ARG A 159 10.36 3.02 9.75
CA ARG A 159 11.54 3.59 9.09
C ARG A 159 12.65 2.55 9.01
N ILE A 160 13.37 2.56 7.88
CA ILE A 160 14.64 1.83 7.75
C ILE A 160 15.70 2.52 8.61
N LYS A 161 16.42 1.71 9.41
CA LYS A 161 17.62 2.13 10.14
C LYS A 161 18.88 1.70 9.42
N GLU A 162 19.91 2.47 9.59
CA GLU A 162 21.26 2.07 9.23
C GLU A 162 21.73 0.88 10.09
N ASN A 163 22.44 -0.07 9.47
CA ASN A 163 23.08 -1.18 10.16
C ASN A 163 24.39 -1.56 9.44
N GLU A 164 25.02 -2.66 9.81
CA GLU A 164 26.25 -3.14 9.19
C GLU A 164 26.12 -3.40 7.69
N ASN A 165 24.93 -3.80 7.21
CA ASN A 165 24.68 -4.18 5.82
C ASN A 165 24.28 -3.00 4.93
N PHE A 166 23.55 -2.02 5.49
CA PHE A 166 22.94 -0.94 4.72
C PHE A 166 23.10 0.42 5.39
N GLY A 167 23.53 1.40 4.59
CA GLY A 167 23.46 2.81 4.92
C GLY A 167 22.08 3.42 4.59
N ILE A 168 21.94 4.71 4.88
CA ILE A 168 20.72 5.48 4.65
C ILE A 168 20.59 5.84 3.17
N GLY A 169 19.44 5.48 2.56
CA GLY A 169 19.05 5.87 1.21
C GLY A 169 18.39 7.25 1.12
N GLU A 170 17.56 7.47 0.12
CA GLU A 170 16.80 8.71 -0.03
C GLU A 170 15.77 8.86 1.10
N ARG A 171 15.80 9.99 1.83
CA ARG A 171 14.95 10.23 3.01
C ARG A 171 13.47 9.97 2.78
N ARG A 172 12.93 10.36 1.62
CA ARG A 172 11.52 10.14 1.27
C ARG A 172 11.15 8.68 1.06
N LEU A 173 12.14 7.82 0.84
CA LEU A 173 11.97 6.39 0.57
C LEU A 173 12.35 5.51 1.76
N LEU A 174 12.61 6.10 2.93
CA LEU A 174 12.94 5.34 4.14
C LEU A 174 11.74 4.98 4.99
N GLU A 175 10.63 5.68 4.83
CA GLU A 175 9.47 5.56 5.72
C GLU A 175 8.23 5.07 4.99
N ARG A 176 7.40 4.30 5.70
CA ARG A 176 6.05 3.90 5.27
C ARG A 176 5.12 3.84 6.46
N THR A 177 3.84 4.04 6.18
CA THR A 177 2.78 3.81 7.15
C THR A 177 1.93 2.65 6.67
N ILE A 178 1.62 1.72 7.59
CA ILE A 178 0.62 0.68 7.39
C ILE A 178 -0.56 1.00 8.30
N ILE A 179 -1.73 1.19 7.70
CA ILE A 179 -3.00 1.34 8.44
C ILE A 179 -3.57 -0.06 8.60
N ILE A 180 -3.73 -0.50 9.86
CA ILE A 180 -4.21 -1.83 10.20
C ILE A 180 -5.61 -1.72 10.79
N SER A 181 -6.56 -2.49 10.26
CA SER A 181 -7.95 -2.51 10.70
C SER A 181 -8.52 -3.93 10.72
N ASP A 182 -9.67 -4.12 11.37
CA ASP A 182 -10.52 -5.32 11.26
C ASP A 182 -11.97 -4.91 11.01
N LYS A 183 -12.13 -3.89 10.18
CA LYS A 183 -13.43 -3.37 9.75
C LYS A 183 -13.39 -3.05 8.27
N LEU A 184 -14.54 -3.15 7.67
CA LEU A 184 -14.73 -2.80 6.29
C LEU A 184 -14.80 -1.28 6.17
N GLU A 185 -13.77 -0.71 5.57
CA GLU A 185 -13.68 0.73 5.35
C GLU A 185 -14.00 1.08 3.90
N MET A 186 -14.49 2.30 3.73
CA MET A 186 -14.68 2.86 2.40
C MET A 186 -13.32 3.03 1.73
N PRO A 187 -13.11 2.48 0.53
CA PRO A 187 -11.92 2.76 -0.26
C PRO A 187 -11.68 4.27 -0.41
N SER A 188 -10.44 4.71 -0.26
CA SER A 188 -10.08 6.13 -0.24
C SER A 188 -10.40 6.85 -1.56
N ASN A 189 -10.42 6.09 -2.65
CA ASN A 189 -10.71 6.55 -4.01
C ASN A 189 -12.17 6.32 -4.44
N TRP A 190 -13.11 6.12 -3.49
CA TRP A 190 -14.55 6.09 -3.75
C TRP A 190 -15.07 7.49 -4.07
N ASN A 191 -14.74 7.95 -5.27
CA ASN A 191 -14.98 9.31 -5.75
C ASN A 191 -16.31 9.44 -6.52
N TYR A 192 -16.49 10.57 -7.23
CA TYR A 192 -17.65 10.84 -8.07
C TYR A 192 -17.90 9.74 -9.13
N THR A 193 -16.85 9.28 -9.82
CA THR A 193 -16.94 8.23 -10.85
C THR A 193 -17.43 6.92 -10.25
N THR A 194 -16.86 6.50 -9.11
CA THR A 194 -17.33 5.31 -8.41
C THR A 194 -18.80 5.43 -8.00
N LYS A 195 -19.19 6.58 -7.45
CA LYS A 195 -20.59 6.85 -7.06
C LYS A 195 -21.56 6.84 -8.25
N THR A 196 -21.13 7.28 -9.42
CA THR A 196 -21.92 7.21 -10.64
C THR A 196 -22.30 5.76 -10.97
N TYR A 197 -21.38 4.81 -10.85
CA TYR A 197 -21.65 3.41 -11.21
C TYR A 197 -22.15 2.55 -10.04
N LEU A 198 -21.66 2.79 -8.82
CA LEU A 198 -21.93 1.91 -7.66
C LEU A 198 -22.82 2.58 -6.60
N GLY A 199 -23.08 3.89 -6.74
CA GLY A 199 -23.84 4.67 -5.76
C GLY A 199 -23.01 5.07 -4.54
N ASN A 200 -23.68 5.60 -3.53
CA ASN A 200 -23.05 5.93 -2.26
C ASN A 200 -22.54 4.68 -1.58
N TYR A 201 -21.43 4.85 -0.84
CA TYR A 201 -20.87 3.78 -0.04
C TYR A 201 -21.76 3.47 1.17
N SER A 202 -21.91 2.18 1.47
CA SER A 202 -22.35 1.68 2.77
C SER A 202 -21.67 0.35 3.08
N THR A 203 -21.52 0.01 4.35
CA THR A 203 -20.89 -1.25 4.76
C THR A 203 -21.66 -2.48 4.29
N PRO A 204 -23.01 -2.53 4.34
CA PRO A 204 -23.77 -3.66 3.79
C PRO A 204 -23.57 -3.83 2.27
N LYS A 205 -23.58 -2.72 1.52
CA LYS A 205 -23.27 -2.72 0.08
C LYS A 205 -21.90 -3.33 -0.19
N HIS A 206 -20.88 -2.88 0.54
CA HIS A 206 -19.51 -3.37 0.39
C HIS A 206 -19.41 -4.87 0.71
N LYS A 207 -20.11 -5.34 1.78
CA LYS A 207 -20.18 -6.77 2.10
C LYS A 207 -20.80 -7.59 0.97
N LEU A 208 -21.88 -7.10 0.37
CA LEU A 208 -22.50 -7.74 -0.80
C LEU A 208 -21.51 -7.81 -1.97
N MET A 209 -20.81 -6.71 -2.25
CA MET A 209 -19.82 -6.67 -3.33
C MET A 209 -18.69 -7.69 -3.12
N LEU A 210 -18.23 -7.88 -1.89
CA LEU A 210 -17.22 -8.90 -1.56
C LEU A 210 -17.65 -10.31 -1.86
N LEU A 211 -18.92 -10.65 -1.60
CA LEU A 211 -19.46 -11.98 -1.91
C LEU A 211 -19.48 -12.26 -3.41
N VAL A 212 -19.58 -11.22 -4.24
CA VAL A 212 -19.69 -11.33 -5.70
C VAL A 212 -18.32 -11.32 -6.38
N VAL A 213 -17.41 -10.48 -5.87
CA VAL A 213 -16.09 -10.30 -6.48
C VAL A 213 -15.14 -11.46 -6.17
N ASP A 214 -15.42 -12.22 -5.10
CA ASP A 214 -14.55 -13.29 -4.56
C ASP A 214 -13.11 -12.81 -4.35
N ASN A 215 -12.94 -11.52 -4.02
CA ASN A 215 -11.67 -10.87 -3.80
C ASN A 215 -11.88 -9.56 -3.01
N LYS A 216 -10.80 -8.79 -2.84
CA LYS A 216 -10.86 -7.49 -2.19
C LYS A 216 -11.53 -6.45 -3.08
N VAL A 217 -12.44 -5.68 -2.49
CA VAL A 217 -12.97 -4.44 -3.08
C VAL A 217 -12.27 -3.26 -2.38
N ASP A 218 -10.97 -3.18 -2.60
CA ASP A 218 -10.07 -2.19 -2.02
C ASP A 218 -9.79 -1.03 -2.98
N ASP A 219 -8.85 -0.14 -2.61
CA ASP A 219 -8.44 1.00 -3.44
C ASP A 219 -7.98 0.57 -4.85
N MET A 220 -7.31 -0.58 -4.98
CA MET A 220 -6.83 -1.07 -6.28
C MET A 220 -8.00 -1.53 -7.16
N TRP A 221 -8.97 -2.22 -6.58
CA TRP A 221 -10.17 -2.64 -7.31
C TRP A 221 -11.01 -1.43 -7.73
N VAL A 222 -11.24 -0.48 -6.82
CA VAL A 222 -11.99 0.77 -7.11
C VAL A 222 -11.26 1.63 -8.14
N ALA A 223 -9.92 1.62 -8.18
CA ALA A 223 -9.17 2.29 -9.23
C ALA A 223 -9.50 1.75 -10.63
N GLN A 224 -9.80 0.45 -10.77
CA GLN A 224 -10.23 -0.14 -12.05
C GLN A 224 -11.64 0.35 -12.43
N VAL A 225 -12.57 0.47 -11.46
CA VAL A 225 -13.90 1.09 -11.68
C VAL A 225 -13.75 2.52 -12.19
N ASN A 226 -12.87 3.31 -11.58
CA ASN A 226 -12.64 4.70 -11.98
C ASN A 226 -11.97 4.83 -13.35
N LYS A 227 -11.21 3.83 -13.78
CA LYS A 227 -10.45 3.84 -15.03
C LYS A 227 -11.21 3.25 -16.22
N SER A 228 -12.09 2.29 -15.99
CA SER A 228 -12.75 1.52 -17.06
C SER A 228 -14.27 1.52 -16.90
N LYS A 229 -14.95 2.22 -17.81
CA LYS A 229 -16.43 2.22 -17.90
C LYS A 229 -17.00 0.81 -18.08
N SER A 230 -16.40 -0.01 -18.95
CA SER A 230 -16.87 -1.37 -19.20
C SER A 230 -16.75 -2.25 -17.97
N PHE A 231 -15.65 -2.13 -17.21
CA PHE A 231 -15.45 -2.82 -15.95
C PHE A 231 -16.51 -2.41 -14.91
N ALA A 232 -16.75 -1.10 -14.78
CA ALA A 232 -17.72 -0.55 -13.85
C ALA A 232 -19.16 -1.04 -14.16
N ILE A 233 -19.56 -1.02 -15.44
CA ILE A 233 -20.89 -1.46 -15.88
C ILE A 233 -21.07 -2.98 -15.67
N TYR A 234 -20.05 -3.78 -16.01
CA TYR A 234 -20.08 -5.22 -15.80
C TYR A 234 -20.34 -5.57 -14.33
N TRP A 235 -19.51 -5.02 -13.43
CA TRP A 235 -19.64 -5.33 -12.01
C TRP A 235 -20.91 -4.76 -11.39
N ARG A 236 -21.35 -3.58 -11.82
CA ARG A 236 -22.64 -3.04 -11.40
C ARG A 236 -23.78 -4.01 -11.71
N GLY A 237 -23.81 -4.59 -12.93
CA GLY A 237 -24.80 -5.60 -13.31
C GLY A 237 -24.78 -6.80 -12.37
N LYS A 238 -23.59 -7.31 -12.06
CA LYS A 238 -23.40 -8.42 -11.13
C LYS A 238 -23.86 -8.10 -9.71
N PHE A 239 -23.65 -6.88 -9.25
CA PHE A 239 -24.11 -6.47 -7.91
C PHE A 239 -25.62 -6.27 -7.84
N ILE A 240 -26.25 -5.79 -8.90
CA ILE A 240 -27.72 -5.71 -8.99
C ILE A 240 -28.32 -7.12 -8.90
N GLU A 241 -27.83 -8.06 -9.71
CA GLU A 241 -28.25 -9.46 -9.69
C GLU A 241 -28.10 -10.07 -8.28
N ALA A 242 -26.96 -9.87 -7.63
CA ALA A 242 -26.72 -10.38 -6.29
C ALA A 242 -27.63 -9.76 -5.23
N LEU A 243 -27.93 -8.45 -5.35
CA LEU A 243 -28.84 -7.76 -4.45
C LEU A 243 -30.28 -8.28 -4.60
N GLU A 244 -30.71 -8.54 -5.82
CA GLU A 244 -32.02 -9.16 -6.10
C GLU A 244 -32.09 -10.57 -5.50
N LEU A 245 -31.08 -11.39 -5.69
CA LEU A 245 -30.99 -12.72 -5.09
C LEU A 245 -31.03 -12.66 -3.56
N PHE A 246 -30.31 -11.72 -2.95
CA PHE A 246 -30.32 -11.51 -1.50
C PHE A 246 -31.72 -11.11 -1.01
N ASN A 247 -32.37 -10.17 -1.68
CA ASN A 247 -33.67 -9.63 -1.27
C ASN A 247 -34.81 -10.63 -1.47
N ASN A 248 -34.69 -11.55 -2.43
CA ASN A 248 -35.68 -12.59 -2.72
C ASN A 248 -35.40 -13.91 -1.96
N ASN A 249 -34.31 -13.98 -1.18
CA ASN A 249 -34.01 -15.20 -0.43
C ASN A 249 -34.97 -15.36 0.76
N PRO A 250 -35.72 -16.46 0.83
CA PRO A 250 -36.71 -16.68 1.91
C PRO A 250 -36.11 -16.62 3.31
N ALA A 251 -34.86 -17.07 3.49
CA ALA A 251 -34.19 -17.02 4.80
C ALA A 251 -33.89 -15.57 5.19
N ASN A 252 -33.50 -14.73 4.25
CA ASN A 252 -33.24 -13.30 4.52
C ASN A 252 -34.53 -12.53 4.81
N ILE A 253 -35.62 -12.88 4.14
CA ILE A 253 -36.94 -12.29 4.40
C ILE A 253 -37.41 -12.67 5.81
N THR A 254 -37.37 -13.97 6.15
CA THR A 254 -37.83 -14.47 7.45
C THR A 254 -37.00 -13.91 8.61
N SER A 255 -35.68 -13.72 8.41
CA SER A 255 -34.80 -13.14 9.42
C SER A 255 -34.83 -11.62 9.51
N GLY A 256 -35.60 -10.93 8.62
CA GLY A 256 -35.66 -9.47 8.58
C GLY A 256 -34.42 -8.79 7.98
N LEU A 257 -33.54 -9.54 7.33
CA LEU A 257 -32.35 -9.00 6.65
C LEU A 257 -32.69 -8.43 5.27
N ALA A 258 -33.78 -8.91 4.67
CA ALA A 258 -34.28 -8.41 3.38
C ALA A 258 -35.55 -7.54 3.59
N PRO A 259 -35.67 -6.45 2.80
CA PRO A 259 -34.72 -5.93 1.83
C PRO A 259 -33.47 -5.33 2.50
N MET A 260 -32.30 -5.49 1.85
CA MET A 260 -31.02 -5.01 2.39
C MET A 260 -31.04 -3.49 2.59
N ARG A 261 -30.67 -3.06 3.79
CA ARG A 261 -30.61 -1.64 4.18
C ARG A 261 -29.18 -1.17 4.39
N GLU A 262 -28.95 0.12 4.21
CA GLU A 262 -27.62 0.74 4.42
C GLU A 262 -27.18 0.74 5.87
N ASP A 263 -28.14 0.77 6.81
CA ASP A 263 -27.95 0.47 8.24
C ASP A 263 -28.94 -0.59 8.67
N PRO A 264 -28.51 -1.85 8.83
CA PRO A 264 -29.40 -2.94 9.25
C PRO A 264 -30.01 -2.79 10.64
N SER A 265 -29.41 -1.95 11.50
CA SER A 265 -29.93 -1.68 12.85
C SER A 265 -31.07 -0.65 12.86
N ASN A 266 -31.26 0.08 11.77
CA ASN A 266 -32.28 1.11 11.61
C ASN A 266 -33.31 0.71 10.54
N PRO A 267 -34.52 0.32 10.92
CA PRO A 267 -35.56 -0.09 9.96
C PRO A 267 -36.02 1.01 9.03
N ASN A 268 -35.70 2.28 9.32
CA ASN A 268 -36.00 3.43 8.47
C ASN A 268 -34.83 3.87 7.61
N SER A 269 -33.68 3.17 7.66
CA SER A 269 -32.54 3.53 6.83
C SER A 269 -32.83 3.25 5.33
N PRO A 270 -32.22 4.00 4.41
CA PRO A 270 -32.37 3.76 2.98
C PRO A 270 -32.03 2.31 2.59
N LEU A 271 -32.67 1.83 1.54
CA LEU A 271 -32.32 0.55 0.95
C LEU A 271 -30.98 0.63 0.22
N VAL A 272 -30.22 -0.45 0.28
CA VAL A 272 -29.03 -0.60 -0.58
C VAL A 272 -29.49 -0.63 -2.03
N THR A 273 -28.91 0.21 -2.86
CA THR A 273 -29.21 0.29 -4.30
C THR A 273 -27.92 0.45 -5.11
N PHE A 274 -27.95 0.03 -6.35
CA PHE A 274 -26.95 0.36 -7.37
C PHE A 274 -27.63 1.17 -8.45
N PRO A 275 -26.99 2.23 -9.00
CA PRO A 275 -27.58 3.08 -10.03
C PRO A 275 -28.00 2.28 -11.26
N THR A 276 -29.20 2.58 -11.81
CA THR A 276 -29.70 2.04 -13.05
C THR A 276 -29.75 3.14 -14.11
N GLY A 277 -29.61 2.80 -15.38
CA GLY A 277 -29.81 3.78 -16.46
C GLY A 277 -28.60 4.66 -16.82
N ILE A 278 -27.36 4.12 -16.69
CA ILE A 278 -26.13 4.83 -17.12
C ILE A 278 -25.56 4.16 -18.38
#